data_40ce6cbd91577e484e1ea25ea86f0ae4
#
_entry.id   40ce6cbd91577e484e1ea25ea86f0ae4
#
_cell.length_a   1.000
_cell.length_b   1.000
_cell.length_c   1.000
_cell.angle_alpha   90.00
_cell.angle_beta   90.00
_cell.angle_gamma   90.00
#
_symmetry.space_group_name_H-M   'P 1'
#
loop_
_entity.id
_entity.type
_entity.pdbx_description
1 polymer ?
#
loop_
_entity_poly.entity_id
_entity_poly.type
_entity_poly.pdbx_seq_one_letter_code
_entity_poly.pdbx_strand_id
1 'polypeptide(L)'
;MNGANDPGLLFVGYSDKPETMRLDRANRHGLVAGATGTGKTVTLQILAQGFSDAGVPVFAADVKGDLSGICQPGTPGEKLLARAAGMNLELRPDAAPTVFWDLFGERGHPIRTTVSEMGPLLLSRMLELNDVQEGVLNIVFKVADAEGLLLLDLKDLQAALKYVADNEKEIDVEYGNVSAATIGTIQRGLLTLETQGGANLFGEPALLLSDMMRVDGAGRGVVSVLAADRLIQSPRLYATFLLWLLAELFEELPEIGDPDKPRLVFFFDEAHLLFRDAPKALLEKVEQVVRLIRSKGVGIYFVTQNPADIPDTVLAQLGNRFQHALRAY
;
A
#
# COMPACT_ATOMS: atom_id res chain seq x y z
N MET A 1 -21.01 -11.16 -13.04
CA MET A 1 -21.28 -10.19 -14.13
C MET A 1 -20.81 -10.79 -15.43
N ASN A 2 -21.74 -11.37 -16.25
CA ASN A 2 -21.37 -11.99 -17.52
C ASN A 2 -21.53 -10.96 -18.66
N GLY A 3 -20.50 -10.15 -18.85
CA GLY A 3 -20.43 -9.22 -19.99
C GLY A 3 -19.35 -9.55 -21.02
N ALA A 4 -18.51 -10.55 -20.75
CA ALA A 4 -17.56 -11.09 -21.72
C ALA A 4 -17.24 -12.54 -21.31
N ASN A 5 -17.56 -13.49 -22.19
CA ASN A 5 -17.12 -14.88 -22.08
C ASN A 5 -15.60 -15.04 -22.32
N ASP A 6 -14.85 -13.96 -22.30
CA ASP A 6 -13.39 -13.97 -22.49
C ASP A 6 -12.72 -13.89 -21.11
N PRO A 7 -12.03 -14.94 -20.68
CA PRO A 7 -11.36 -14.98 -19.37
C PRO A 7 -10.20 -13.97 -19.27
N GLY A 8 -9.79 -13.35 -20.37
CA GLY A 8 -8.77 -12.30 -20.41
C GLY A 8 -9.31 -10.89 -20.21
N LEU A 9 -10.65 -10.72 -20.05
CA LEU A 9 -11.31 -9.41 -19.94
C LEU A 9 -12.00 -9.25 -18.59
N LEU A 10 -11.79 -8.12 -17.95
CA LEU A 10 -12.45 -7.70 -16.73
C LEU A 10 -13.50 -6.64 -17.07
N PHE A 11 -14.75 -6.85 -16.66
CA PHE A 11 -15.81 -5.86 -16.78
C PHE A 11 -15.54 -4.67 -15.86
N VAL A 12 -15.65 -3.44 -16.40
CA VAL A 12 -15.38 -2.22 -15.63
C VAL A 12 -16.54 -1.24 -15.64
N GLY A 13 -17.47 -1.36 -16.57
CA GLY A 13 -18.63 -0.48 -16.69
C GLY A 13 -19.45 -0.75 -17.93
N TYR A 14 -20.42 0.13 -18.18
CA TYR A 14 -21.34 0.02 -19.31
C TYR A 14 -21.60 1.43 -19.88
N SER A 15 -21.42 1.57 -21.21
CA SER A 15 -21.92 2.69 -22.01
C SER A 15 -23.10 2.24 -22.84
N ASP A 16 -22.98 2.14 -24.14
CA ASP A 16 -23.93 1.46 -25.06
C ASP A 16 -23.63 -0.06 -25.13
N LYS A 17 -22.48 -0.47 -24.62
CA LYS A 17 -21.97 -1.84 -24.56
C LYS A 17 -21.19 -2.06 -23.26
N PRO A 18 -20.91 -3.32 -22.88
CA PRO A 18 -19.98 -3.59 -21.79
C PRO A 18 -18.60 -3.02 -22.09
N GLU A 19 -18.09 -2.21 -21.17
CA GLU A 19 -16.72 -1.73 -21.20
C GLU A 19 -15.83 -2.69 -20.39
N THR A 20 -14.69 -3.06 -20.96
CA THR A 20 -13.81 -4.08 -20.38
C THR A 20 -12.37 -3.60 -20.36
N MET A 21 -11.61 -4.12 -19.38
CA MET A 21 -10.18 -3.96 -19.29
C MET A 21 -9.51 -5.31 -19.52
N ARG A 22 -8.41 -5.35 -20.26
CA ARG A 22 -7.63 -6.56 -20.50
C ARG A 22 -6.79 -6.87 -19.27
N LEU A 23 -6.83 -8.11 -18.81
CA LEU A 23 -6.05 -8.56 -17.65
C LEU A 23 -4.54 -8.51 -17.90
N ASP A 24 -4.07 -8.83 -19.12
CA ASP A 24 -2.66 -8.73 -19.52
C ASP A 24 -2.12 -7.28 -19.59
N ARG A 25 -3.00 -6.30 -19.38
CA ARG A 25 -2.66 -4.87 -19.31
C ARG A 25 -2.92 -4.26 -17.93
N ALA A 26 -3.44 -5.04 -17.01
CA ALA A 26 -3.83 -4.53 -15.69
C ALA A 26 -2.62 -4.20 -14.80
N ASN A 27 -1.43 -4.80 -15.04
CA ASN A 27 -0.16 -4.42 -14.39
C ASN A 27 0.42 -3.10 -14.90
N ARG A 28 -0.22 -2.43 -15.90
CA ARG A 28 0.19 -1.10 -16.39
C ARG A 28 -0.33 0.05 -15.53
N HIS A 29 -0.65 -0.27 -14.29
CA HIS A 29 -1.15 0.66 -13.29
C HIS A 29 -2.42 1.40 -13.72
N GLY A 30 -3.04 2.12 -12.80
CA GLY A 30 -4.27 2.82 -13.11
C GLY A 30 -4.56 4.01 -12.21
N LEU A 31 -5.49 4.84 -12.68
CA LEU A 31 -6.05 5.97 -11.96
C LEU A 31 -7.57 5.83 -11.92
N VAL A 32 -8.15 5.96 -10.73
CA VAL A 32 -9.59 6.14 -10.51
C VAL A 32 -9.81 7.54 -9.94
N ALA A 33 -10.28 8.47 -10.77
CA ALA A 33 -10.43 9.86 -10.37
C ALA A 33 -11.89 10.31 -10.41
N GLY A 34 -12.28 11.19 -9.49
CA GLY A 34 -13.62 11.79 -9.47
C GLY A 34 -13.98 12.42 -8.13
N ALA A 35 -14.92 13.35 -8.14
CA ALA A 35 -15.41 14.02 -6.94
C ALA A 35 -16.04 13.03 -5.94
N THR A 36 -16.22 13.46 -4.70
CA THR A 36 -16.93 12.68 -3.68
C THR A 36 -18.36 12.39 -4.12
N GLY A 37 -18.82 11.14 -3.93
CA GLY A 37 -20.17 10.71 -4.28
C GLY A 37 -20.39 10.40 -5.76
N THR A 38 -19.37 10.43 -6.61
CA THR A 38 -19.49 10.14 -8.06
C THR A 38 -19.40 8.66 -8.42
N GLY A 39 -19.14 7.77 -7.45
CA GLY A 39 -19.11 6.31 -7.64
C GLY A 39 -17.72 5.68 -7.70
N LYS A 40 -16.65 6.38 -7.28
CA LYS A 40 -15.30 5.81 -7.23
C LYS A 40 -15.23 4.50 -6.43
N THR A 41 -15.86 4.48 -5.26
CA THR A 41 -15.90 3.27 -4.40
C THR A 41 -16.58 2.09 -5.11
N VAL A 42 -17.65 2.35 -5.87
CA VAL A 42 -18.32 1.30 -6.66
C VAL A 42 -17.41 0.76 -7.75
N THR A 43 -16.68 1.64 -8.46
CA THR A 43 -15.67 1.20 -9.44
C THR A 43 -14.58 0.38 -8.76
N LEU A 44 -14.11 0.79 -7.58
CA LEU A 44 -13.11 0.06 -6.82
C LEU A 44 -13.60 -1.35 -6.43
N GLN A 45 -14.85 -1.45 -5.95
CA GLN A 45 -15.48 -2.74 -5.63
C GLN A 45 -15.61 -3.64 -6.87
N ILE A 46 -16.05 -3.09 -8.02
CA ILE A 46 -16.15 -3.82 -9.28
C ILE A 46 -14.78 -4.35 -9.73
N LEU A 47 -13.76 -3.52 -9.66
CA LEU A 47 -12.40 -3.91 -10.03
C LEU A 47 -11.84 -4.97 -9.07
N ALA A 48 -11.98 -4.76 -7.76
CA ALA A 48 -11.49 -5.70 -6.75
C ALA A 48 -12.18 -7.07 -6.85
N GLN A 49 -13.52 -7.09 -7.02
CA GLN A 49 -14.27 -8.33 -7.24
C GLN A 49 -13.84 -9.00 -8.55
N GLY A 50 -13.74 -8.23 -9.64
CA GLY A 50 -13.38 -8.79 -10.94
C GLY A 50 -11.96 -9.36 -10.98
N PHE A 51 -10.99 -8.71 -10.32
CA PHE A 51 -9.65 -9.26 -10.13
C PHE A 51 -9.68 -10.54 -9.29
N SER A 52 -10.40 -10.54 -8.17
CA SER A 52 -10.59 -11.72 -7.33
C SER A 52 -11.15 -12.89 -8.13
N ASP A 53 -12.24 -12.68 -8.88
CA ASP A 53 -12.87 -13.71 -9.72
C ASP A 53 -11.94 -14.24 -10.81
N ALA A 54 -11.03 -13.40 -11.32
CA ALA A 54 -9.98 -13.79 -12.26
C ALA A 54 -8.78 -14.50 -11.60
N GLY A 55 -8.85 -14.76 -10.29
CA GLY A 55 -7.75 -15.38 -9.53
C GLY A 55 -6.55 -14.47 -9.35
N VAL A 56 -6.77 -13.15 -9.28
CA VAL A 56 -5.75 -12.14 -8.98
C VAL A 56 -5.98 -11.62 -7.57
N PRO A 57 -5.03 -11.81 -6.64
CA PRO A 57 -5.09 -11.23 -5.31
C PRO A 57 -5.12 -9.70 -5.37
N VAL A 58 -5.81 -9.11 -4.41
CA VAL A 58 -5.97 -7.66 -4.31
C VAL A 58 -5.56 -7.19 -2.93
N PHE A 59 -4.81 -6.09 -2.84
CA PHE A 59 -4.62 -5.33 -1.61
C PHE A 59 -5.25 -3.96 -1.76
N ALA A 60 -6.06 -3.55 -0.80
CA ALA A 60 -6.70 -2.23 -0.80
C ALA A 60 -6.52 -1.54 0.56
N ALA A 61 -5.93 -0.34 0.54
CA ALA A 61 -5.92 0.53 1.71
C ALA A 61 -7.25 1.29 1.76
N ASP A 62 -8.12 0.91 2.69
CA ASP A 62 -9.47 1.46 2.83
C ASP A 62 -9.50 2.51 3.94
N VAL A 63 -9.59 3.77 3.53
CA VAL A 63 -9.58 4.91 4.43
C VAL A 63 -10.95 5.19 5.03
N LYS A 64 -12.03 4.84 4.32
CA LYS A 64 -13.40 5.17 4.70
C LYS A 64 -14.21 3.99 5.24
N GLY A 65 -13.68 2.77 5.12
CA GLY A 65 -14.40 1.55 5.46
C GLY A 65 -15.44 1.12 4.41
N ASP A 66 -15.40 1.75 3.22
CA ASP A 66 -16.39 1.54 2.15
C ASP A 66 -16.20 0.18 1.43
N LEU A 67 -15.00 -0.41 1.51
CA LEU A 67 -14.68 -1.69 0.89
C LEU A 67 -15.05 -2.90 1.74
N SER A 68 -15.32 -2.71 3.02
CA SER A 68 -15.59 -3.81 3.96
C SER A 68 -16.77 -4.69 3.53
N GLY A 69 -17.74 -4.13 2.81
CA GLY A 69 -18.90 -4.86 2.29
C GLY A 69 -18.58 -5.93 1.23
N ILE A 70 -17.38 -5.93 0.64
CA ILE A 70 -16.99 -6.89 -0.41
C ILE A 70 -16.95 -8.36 0.10
N CYS A 71 -16.82 -8.53 1.42
CA CYS A 71 -16.81 -9.86 2.07
C CYS A 71 -18.20 -10.49 2.26
N GLN A 72 -19.27 -9.78 1.85
CA GLN A 72 -20.65 -10.26 1.99
C GLN A 72 -21.39 -10.15 0.66
N PRO A 73 -22.27 -11.13 0.34
CA PRO A 73 -23.12 -10.99 -0.82
C PRO A 73 -24.08 -9.81 -0.62
N GLY A 74 -24.05 -8.89 -1.55
CA GLY A 74 -24.94 -7.73 -1.49
C GLY A 74 -26.40 -8.10 -1.76
N THR A 75 -27.33 -7.31 -1.25
CA THR A 75 -28.75 -7.39 -1.63
C THR A 75 -29.07 -6.25 -2.60
N PRO A 76 -29.17 -6.52 -3.92
CA PRO A 76 -29.43 -5.47 -4.89
C PRO A 76 -30.83 -4.90 -4.73
N GLY A 77 -30.92 -3.59 -4.58
CA GLY A 77 -32.21 -2.89 -4.54
C GLY A 77 -32.87 -2.82 -5.93
N GLU A 78 -34.17 -2.55 -5.96
CA GLU A 78 -34.98 -2.50 -7.18
C GLU A 78 -34.39 -1.59 -8.28
N LYS A 79 -33.85 -0.43 -7.91
CA LYS A 79 -33.20 0.51 -8.85
C LYS A 79 -31.97 -0.10 -9.53
N LEU A 80 -31.17 -0.85 -8.79
CA LEU A 80 -29.98 -1.51 -9.32
C LEU A 80 -30.37 -2.67 -10.24
N LEU A 81 -31.38 -3.46 -9.85
CA LEU A 81 -31.92 -4.54 -10.68
C LEU A 81 -32.51 -4.00 -12.00
N ALA A 82 -33.32 -2.95 -11.94
CA ALA A 82 -33.87 -2.31 -13.13
C ALA A 82 -32.80 -1.76 -14.08
N ARG A 83 -31.74 -1.13 -13.51
CA ARG A 83 -30.60 -0.64 -14.29
C ARG A 83 -29.82 -1.78 -14.94
N ALA A 84 -29.56 -2.86 -14.21
CA ALA A 84 -28.85 -4.02 -14.74
C ALA A 84 -29.65 -4.70 -15.87
N ALA A 85 -30.99 -4.84 -15.71
CA ALA A 85 -31.87 -5.36 -16.75
C ALA A 85 -31.84 -4.50 -18.02
N GLY A 86 -31.85 -3.16 -17.88
CA GLY A 86 -31.71 -2.23 -18.99
C GLY A 86 -30.37 -2.32 -19.74
N MET A 87 -29.35 -2.85 -19.11
CA MET A 87 -28.02 -3.09 -19.68
C MET A 87 -27.80 -4.54 -20.13
N ASN A 88 -28.80 -5.40 -20.04
CA ASN A 88 -28.71 -6.86 -20.23
C ASN A 88 -27.60 -7.50 -19.36
N LEU A 89 -27.41 -6.99 -18.16
CA LEU A 89 -26.45 -7.52 -17.18
C LEU A 89 -27.19 -8.35 -16.13
N GLU A 90 -26.73 -9.57 -15.90
CA GLU A 90 -27.17 -10.39 -14.79
C GLU A 90 -26.34 -10.05 -13.54
N LEU A 91 -27.01 -9.52 -12.52
CA LEU A 91 -26.38 -9.30 -11.22
C LEU A 91 -26.36 -10.62 -10.45
N ARG A 92 -25.17 -11.05 -10.10
CA ARG A 92 -24.93 -12.18 -9.19
C ARG A 92 -24.24 -11.66 -7.97
N PRO A 93 -24.99 -11.34 -6.89
CA PRO A 93 -24.36 -10.95 -5.64
C PRO A 93 -23.52 -12.11 -5.12
N ASP A 94 -22.24 -11.87 -4.92
CA ASP A 94 -21.29 -12.83 -4.39
C ASP A 94 -20.32 -12.12 -3.44
N ALA A 95 -19.76 -12.89 -2.50
CA ALA A 95 -18.75 -12.41 -1.58
C ALA A 95 -17.35 -12.73 -2.13
N ALA A 96 -16.45 -11.77 -2.12
CA ALA A 96 -15.04 -12.05 -2.39
C ALA A 96 -14.38 -12.70 -1.15
N PRO A 97 -13.44 -13.65 -1.33
CA PRO A 97 -12.62 -14.11 -0.23
C PRO A 97 -11.80 -12.95 0.32
N THR A 98 -12.03 -12.55 1.57
CA THR A 98 -11.50 -11.30 2.12
C THR A 98 -10.74 -11.55 3.43
N VAL A 99 -9.60 -10.87 3.58
CA VAL A 99 -8.85 -10.78 4.83
C VAL A 99 -8.75 -9.31 5.22
N PHE A 100 -9.08 -9.00 6.47
CA PHE A 100 -8.93 -7.66 7.02
C PHE A 100 -7.62 -7.54 7.78
N TRP A 101 -6.91 -6.45 7.51
CA TRP A 101 -5.66 -6.07 8.17
C TRP A 101 -5.87 -4.77 8.95
N ASP A 102 -5.26 -4.67 10.10
CA ASP A 102 -5.32 -3.47 10.93
C ASP A 102 -4.02 -3.30 11.71
N LEU A 103 -3.39 -2.13 11.59
CA LEU A 103 -2.20 -1.80 12.36
C LEU A 103 -2.40 -1.96 13.87
N PHE A 104 -3.60 -1.65 14.37
CA PHE A 104 -3.93 -1.70 15.78
C PHE A 104 -4.47 -3.05 16.25
N GLY A 105 -4.77 -3.98 15.31
CA GLY A 105 -5.29 -5.32 15.62
C GLY A 105 -6.72 -5.34 16.20
N GLU A 106 -7.49 -4.27 16.05
CA GLU A 106 -8.85 -4.14 16.59
C GLU A 106 -9.91 -4.61 15.59
N ARG A 107 -9.67 -4.39 14.29
CA ARG A 107 -10.63 -4.64 13.19
C ARG A 107 -10.17 -5.68 12.18
N GLY A 108 -8.97 -6.23 12.36
CA GLY A 108 -8.38 -7.19 11.46
C GLY A 108 -7.15 -7.85 12.05
N HIS A 109 -6.48 -8.67 11.26
CA HIS A 109 -5.20 -9.22 11.65
C HIS A 109 -4.16 -8.09 11.79
N PRO A 110 -3.33 -8.12 12.83
CA PRO A 110 -2.27 -7.12 12.96
C PRO A 110 -1.31 -7.24 11.78
N ILE A 111 -0.96 -6.08 11.19
CA ILE A 111 0.03 -5.99 10.14
C ILE A 111 1.28 -5.35 10.74
N ARG A 112 2.42 -6.03 10.63
CA ARG A 112 3.68 -5.64 11.26
C ARG A 112 4.84 -5.81 10.31
N THR A 113 5.92 -5.08 10.62
CA THR A 113 7.25 -5.26 10.04
C THR A 113 8.29 -5.20 11.16
N THR A 114 9.49 -5.68 10.92
CA THR A 114 10.59 -5.44 11.84
C THR A 114 11.28 -4.11 11.53
N VAL A 115 11.98 -3.56 12.51
CA VAL A 115 12.83 -2.37 12.30
C VAL A 115 13.91 -2.68 11.25
N SER A 116 14.48 -3.90 11.27
CA SER A 116 15.46 -4.34 10.28
C SER A 116 14.91 -4.33 8.86
N GLU A 117 13.69 -4.85 8.62
CA GLU A 117 13.03 -4.86 7.29
C GLU A 117 12.64 -3.46 6.82
N MET A 118 12.18 -2.59 7.73
CA MET A 118 11.91 -1.19 7.38
C MET A 118 13.18 -0.48 6.90
N GLY A 119 14.29 -0.77 7.50
CA GLY A 119 15.59 -0.19 7.19
C GLY A 119 15.75 1.29 7.60
N PRO A 120 17.00 1.77 7.65
CA PRO A 120 17.30 3.11 8.16
C PRO A 120 16.76 4.22 7.26
N LEU A 121 16.68 4.02 5.95
CA LEU A 121 16.20 5.04 5.00
C LEU A 121 14.72 5.39 5.23
N LEU A 122 13.85 4.39 5.27
CA LEU A 122 12.42 4.61 5.47
C LEU A 122 12.12 5.07 6.88
N LEU A 123 12.86 4.52 7.85
CA LEU A 123 12.73 4.92 9.26
C LEU A 123 13.17 6.38 9.48
N SER A 124 14.27 6.83 8.86
CA SER A 124 14.70 8.23 8.93
C SER A 124 13.63 9.19 8.37
N ARG A 125 12.93 8.79 7.31
CA ARG A 125 11.81 9.56 6.74
C ARG A 125 10.60 9.58 7.70
N MET A 126 10.30 8.44 8.30
CA MET A 126 9.22 8.34 9.30
C MET A 126 9.48 9.23 10.52
N LEU A 127 10.74 9.36 10.92
CA LEU A 127 11.19 10.17 12.06
C LEU A 127 11.53 11.62 11.72
N GLU A 128 11.45 12.05 10.45
CA GLU A 128 11.86 13.38 9.95
C GLU A 128 13.31 13.75 10.26
N LEU A 129 14.21 12.80 10.12
CA LEU A 129 15.61 13.03 10.36
C LEU A 129 16.24 13.84 9.23
N ASN A 130 17.16 14.76 9.59
CA ASN A 130 18.03 15.41 8.63
C ASN A 130 19.21 14.49 8.24
N ASP A 131 20.02 14.90 7.26
CA ASP A 131 21.11 14.08 6.71
C ASP A 131 22.14 13.62 7.78
N VAL A 132 22.42 14.47 8.79
CA VAL A 132 23.33 14.13 9.89
C VAL A 132 22.70 13.05 10.79
N GLN A 133 21.44 13.20 11.12
CA GLN A 133 20.70 12.26 11.97
C GLN A 133 20.47 10.92 11.24
N GLU A 134 20.16 10.98 9.94
CA GLU A 134 20.10 9.80 9.08
C GLU A 134 21.44 9.06 9.04
N GLY A 135 22.55 9.80 8.91
CA GLY A 135 23.90 9.23 8.98
C GLY A 135 24.15 8.48 10.28
N VAL A 136 23.78 9.05 11.44
CA VAL A 136 23.88 8.38 12.73
C VAL A 136 22.97 7.17 12.82
N LEU A 137 21.74 7.24 12.30
CA LEU A 137 20.84 6.08 12.25
C LEU A 137 21.44 4.94 11.40
N ASN A 138 22.05 5.25 10.26
CA ASN A 138 22.77 4.27 9.43
C ASN A 138 23.92 3.60 10.20
N ILE A 139 24.68 4.36 11.01
CA ILE A 139 25.72 3.82 11.88
C ILE A 139 25.11 2.84 12.90
N VAL A 140 24.00 3.19 13.53
CA VAL A 140 23.30 2.32 14.49
C VAL A 140 22.93 0.96 13.86
N PHE A 141 22.36 0.98 12.64
CA PHE A 141 22.04 -0.25 11.91
C PHE A 141 23.30 -1.05 11.57
N LYS A 142 24.36 -0.36 11.14
CA LYS A 142 25.64 -1.01 10.79
C LYS A 142 26.28 -1.67 12.00
N VAL A 143 26.27 -1.02 13.16
CA VAL A 143 26.77 -1.56 14.42
C VAL A 143 25.91 -2.74 14.86
N ALA A 144 24.58 -2.63 14.79
CA ALA A 144 23.69 -3.73 15.15
C ALA A 144 23.96 -4.97 14.27
N ASP A 145 24.15 -4.79 12.97
CA ASP A 145 24.50 -5.87 12.04
C ASP A 145 25.85 -6.51 12.36
N ALA A 146 26.88 -5.70 12.63
CA ALA A 146 28.21 -6.17 12.98
C ALA A 146 28.23 -6.97 14.28
N GLU A 147 27.46 -6.55 15.28
CA GLU A 147 27.31 -7.22 16.59
C GLU A 147 26.27 -8.36 16.59
N GLY A 148 25.61 -8.61 15.47
CA GLY A 148 24.56 -9.64 15.36
C GLY A 148 23.30 -9.33 16.19
N LEU A 149 23.02 -8.05 16.45
CA LEU A 149 21.84 -7.60 17.19
C LEU A 149 20.65 -7.52 16.27
N LEU A 150 19.57 -8.22 16.61
CA LEU A 150 18.32 -8.16 15.87
C LEU A 150 17.54 -6.89 16.25
N LEU A 151 17.15 -6.09 15.25
CA LEU A 151 16.29 -4.93 15.42
C LEU A 151 14.85 -5.32 15.04
N LEU A 152 14.13 -5.94 15.96
CA LEU A 152 12.78 -6.44 15.72
C LEU A 152 11.72 -5.36 15.98
N ASP A 153 11.85 -4.64 17.07
CA ASP A 153 10.90 -3.61 17.48
C ASP A 153 11.59 -2.27 17.85
N LEU A 154 10.79 -1.28 18.24
CA LEU A 154 11.34 0.05 18.60
C LEU A 154 12.18 0.01 19.88
N LYS A 155 11.98 -0.97 20.77
CA LYS A 155 12.79 -1.10 21.99
C LYS A 155 14.19 -1.60 21.67
N ASP A 156 14.30 -2.52 20.70
CA ASP A 156 15.61 -2.99 20.22
C ASP A 156 16.39 -1.83 19.62
N LEU A 157 15.73 -1.01 18.80
CA LEU A 157 16.35 0.20 18.23
C LEU A 157 16.76 1.21 19.31
N GLN A 158 15.93 1.42 20.32
CA GLN A 158 16.28 2.27 21.47
C GLN A 158 17.49 1.73 22.23
N ALA A 159 17.56 0.40 22.41
CA ALA A 159 18.70 -0.26 23.04
C ALA A 159 19.99 -0.12 22.19
N ALA A 160 19.88 -0.30 20.86
CA ALA A 160 21.00 -0.10 19.95
C ALA A 160 21.49 1.36 19.93
N LEU A 161 20.59 2.34 19.92
CA LEU A 161 20.94 3.76 20.06
C LEU A 161 21.67 4.06 21.35
N LYS A 162 21.23 3.45 22.46
CA LYS A 162 21.91 3.58 23.74
C LYS A 162 23.28 2.94 23.72
N TYR A 163 23.42 1.74 23.15
CA TYR A 163 24.68 1.05 22.99
C TYR A 163 25.71 1.90 22.23
N VAL A 164 25.27 2.51 21.12
CA VAL A 164 26.10 3.41 20.31
C VAL A 164 26.52 4.65 21.13
N ALA A 165 25.62 5.23 21.93
CA ALA A 165 25.94 6.36 22.81
C ALA A 165 26.96 5.99 23.90
N ASP A 166 26.78 4.82 24.52
CA ASP A 166 27.66 4.38 25.62
C ASP A 166 29.07 4.01 25.11
N ASN A 167 29.22 3.65 23.82
CA ASN A 167 30.48 3.29 23.16
C ASN A 167 30.94 4.33 22.12
N GLU A 168 30.52 5.59 22.25
CA GLU A 168 30.78 6.70 21.30
C GLU A 168 32.25 6.74 20.83
N LYS A 169 33.23 6.64 21.76
CA LYS A 169 34.65 6.79 21.42
C LYS A 169 35.18 5.71 20.48
N GLU A 170 34.72 4.46 20.64
CA GLU A 170 35.16 3.32 19.83
C GLU A 170 34.49 3.42 18.45
N ILE A 171 33.21 3.79 18.42
CA ILE A 171 32.39 3.91 17.22
C ILE A 171 32.84 5.12 16.37
N ASP A 172 33.19 6.25 16.98
CA ASP A 172 33.70 7.43 16.28
C ASP A 172 34.99 7.14 15.49
N VAL A 173 35.83 6.26 15.99
CA VAL A 173 37.08 5.85 15.31
C VAL A 173 36.78 5.04 14.05
N GLU A 174 35.75 4.18 14.09
CA GLU A 174 35.45 3.24 13.02
C GLU A 174 34.46 3.84 11.97
N TYR A 175 33.43 4.53 12.44
CA TYR A 175 32.30 4.97 11.61
C TYR A 175 32.15 6.49 11.49
N GLY A 176 32.85 7.25 12.30
CA GLY A 176 32.75 8.72 12.34
C GLY A 176 31.88 9.24 13.48
N ASN A 177 31.86 10.56 13.63
CA ASN A 177 31.30 11.26 14.79
C ASN A 177 29.82 10.97 15.04
N VAL A 178 29.52 10.41 16.22
CA VAL A 178 28.17 10.15 16.72
C VAL A 178 27.94 10.98 17.98
N SER A 179 27.26 12.12 17.86
CA SER A 179 27.02 12.97 19.03
C SER A 179 25.82 12.52 19.86
N ALA A 180 25.93 12.62 21.19
CA ALA A 180 24.83 12.36 22.13
C ALA A 180 23.59 13.25 21.84
N ALA A 181 23.80 14.48 21.32
CA ALA A 181 22.71 15.36 20.94
C ALA A 181 21.89 14.82 19.76
N THR A 182 22.58 14.22 18.77
CA THR A 182 21.94 13.57 17.62
C THR A 182 21.14 12.34 18.05
N ILE A 183 21.75 11.46 18.86
CA ILE A 183 21.06 10.29 19.43
C ILE A 183 19.82 10.71 20.20
N GLY A 184 19.91 11.73 21.06
CA GLY A 184 18.77 12.25 21.81
C GLY A 184 17.65 12.80 20.91
N THR A 185 17.98 13.30 19.72
CA THR A 185 16.97 13.75 18.75
C THR A 185 16.25 12.56 18.13
N ILE A 186 16.99 11.52 17.71
CA ILE A 186 16.39 10.28 17.19
C ILE A 186 15.49 9.63 18.23
N GLN A 187 15.93 9.53 19.50
CA GLN A 187 15.13 8.97 20.60
C GLN A 187 13.80 9.74 20.82
N ARG A 188 13.82 11.07 20.74
CA ARG A 188 12.59 11.87 20.81
C ARG A 188 11.65 11.62 19.62
N GLY A 189 12.21 11.45 18.42
CA GLY A 189 11.45 11.05 17.24
C GLY A 189 10.77 9.70 17.44
N LEU A 190 11.49 8.71 17.98
CA LEU A 190 10.94 7.38 18.29
C LEU A 190 9.80 7.45 19.32
N LEU A 191 9.95 8.25 20.37
CA LEU A 191 8.87 8.45 21.34
C LEU A 191 7.61 9.07 20.71
N THR A 192 7.80 10.01 19.79
CA THR A 192 6.68 10.60 19.02
C THR A 192 6.03 9.53 18.13
N LEU A 193 6.82 8.73 17.46
CA LEU A 193 6.32 7.64 16.60
C LEU A 193 5.53 6.60 17.42
N GLU A 194 6.01 6.21 18.60
CA GLU A 194 5.28 5.33 19.53
C GLU A 194 3.89 5.87 19.87
N THR A 195 3.78 7.15 20.19
CA THR A 195 2.50 7.80 20.53
C THR A 195 1.54 7.86 19.34
N GLN A 196 2.06 7.83 18.11
CA GLN A 196 1.26 7.81 16.87
C GLN A 196 0.85 6.40 16.43
N GLY A 197 1.18 5.36 17.21
CA GLY A 197 0.84 3.98 16.91
C GLY A 197 1.99 3.19 16.25
N GLY A 198 3.17 3.76 16.09
CA GLY A 198 4.34 3.09 15.54
C GLY A 198 4.73 1.82 16.30
N ALA A 199 4.49 1.77 17.61
CA ALA A 199 4.72 0.57 18.42
C ALA A 199 3.88 -0.64 17.96
N ASN A 200 2.76 -0.43 17.27
CA ASN A 200 1.95 -1.52 16.73
C ASN A 200 2.45 -2.00 15.37
N LEU A 201 3.20 -1.13 14.65
CA LEU A 201 3.77 -1.46 13.35
C LEU A 201 5.00 -2.34 13.47
N PHE A 202 5.84 -2.10 14.48
CA PHE A 202 7.11 -2.80 14.62
C PHE A 202 7.01 -3.99 15.56
N GLY A 203 7.48 -5.14 15.11
CA GLY A 203 7.54 -6.37 15.86
C GLY A 203 7.19 -7.62 15.07
N GLU A 204 7.30 -8.75 15.72
CA GLU A 204 6.92 -10.05 15.15
C GLU A 204 5.49 -10.47 15.57
N PRO A 205 4.84 -11.35 14.78
CA PRO A 205 5.30 -11.82 13.48
C PRO A 205 5.21 -10.72 12.43
N ALA A 206 6.25 -10.58 11.60
CA ALA A 206 6.25 -9.69 10.46
C ALA A 206 5.30 -10.20 9.37
N LEU A 207 4.78 -9.29 8.54
CA LEU A 207 3.95 -9.63 7.40
C LEU A 207 4.76 -10.44 6.39
N LEU A 208 4.21 -11.58 5.98
CA LEU A 208 4.73 -12.31 4.84
C LEU A 208 3.98 -11.87 3.58
N LEU A 209 4.70 -11.43 2.56
CA LEU A 209 4.10 -11.02 1.28
C LEU A 209 3.28 -12.13 0.63
N SER A 210 3.65 -13.40 0.83
CA SER A 210 2.88 -14.56 0.40
C SER A 210 1.44 -14.56 0.93
N ASP A 211 1.19 -13.97 2.11
CA ASP A 211 -0.16 -13.89 2.68
C ASP A 211 -1.06 -12.94 1.90
N MET A 212 -0.48 -11.93 1.25
CA MET A 212 -1.21 -11.01 0.37
C MET A 212 -1.43 -11.57 -1.04
N MET A 213 -0.73 -12.64 -1.41
CA MET A 213 -0.76 -13.22 -2.76
C MET A 213 -1.56 -14.53 -2.83
N ARG A 214 -2.41 -14.78 -1.83
CA ARG A 214 -3.18 -16.03 -1.71
C ARG A 214 -4.36 -16.07 -2.68
N VAL A 215 -4.69 -17.30 -3.08
CA VAL A 215 -5.94 -17.65 -3.75
C VAL A 215 -6.73 -18.62 -2.87
N ASP A 216 -8.06 -18.58 -2.94
CA ASP A 216 -8.91 -19.50 -2.21
C ASP A 216 -8.99 -20.89 -2.90
N GLY A 217 -9.69 -21.83 -2.26
CA GLY A 217 -9.86 -23.20 -2.81
C GLY A 217 -10.64 -23.25 -4.13
N ALA A 218 -11.33 -22.19 -4.51
CA ALA A 218 -12.03 -22.04 -5.80
C ALA A 218 -11.16 -21.35 -6.87
N GLY A 219 -9.92 -20.96 -6.54
CA GLY A 219 -8.99 -20.27 -7.43
C GLY A 219 -9.22 -18.76 -7.52
N ARG A 220 -10.05 -18.17 -6.63
CA ARG A 220 -10.26 -16.72 -6.58
C ARG A 220 -9.16 -16.04 -5.79
N GLY A 221 -8.72 -14.86 -6.23
CA GLY A 221 -7.76 -14.06 -5.50
C GLY A 221 -8.32 -13.52 -4.19
N VAL A 222 -7.56 -13.65 -3.09
CA VAL A 222 -7.95 -13.08 -1.81
C VAL A 222 -7.86 -11.56 -1.86
N VAL A 223 -8.90 -10.87 -1.35
CA VAL A 223 -8.93 -9.42 -1.20
C VAL A 223 -8.46 -9.06 0.20
N SER A 224 -7.27 -8.51 0.31
CA SER A 224 -6.69 -7.98 1.54
C SER A 224 -7.11 -6.53 1.73
N VAL A 225 -7.87 -6.21 2.77
CA VAL A 225 -8.35 -4.86 3.07
C VAL A 225 -7.66 -4.34 4.32
N LEU A 226 -6.87 -3.29 4.18
CA LEU A 226 -6.25 -2.58 5.29
C LEU A 226 -7.22 -1.51 5.83
N ALA A 227 -7.64 -1.64 7.08
CA ALA A 227 -8.40 -0.62 7.80
C ALA A 227 -7.49 0.58 8.09
N ALA A 228 -7.59 1.63 7.28
CA ALA A 228 -6.70 2.79 7.33
C ALA A 228 -7.33 4.04 7.95
N ASP A 229 -8.57 3.98 8.47
CA ASP A 229 -9.32 5.11 9.02
C ASP A 229 -8.64 5.77 10.24
N ARG A 230 -7.96 5.01 11.07
CA ARG A 230 -7.13 5.54 12.18
C ARG A 230 -5.72 5.88 11.70
N LEU A 231 -5.16 5.05 10.83
CA LEU A 231 -3.80 5.22 10.33
C LEU A 231 -3.63 6.53 9.54
N ILE A 232 -4.69 6.97 8.84
CA ILE A 232 -4.71 8.26 8.12
C ILE A 232 -4.55 9.48 9.04
N GLN A 233 -4.83 9.35 10.33
CA GLN A 233 -4.61 10.41 11.30
C GLN A 233 -3.12 10.67 11.57
N SER A 234 -2.27 9.72 11.14
CA SER A 234 -0.81 9.84 11.09
C SER A 234 -0.33 9.70 9.64
N PRO A 235 -0.49 10.72 8.78
CA PRO A 235 -0.28 10.61 7.32
C PRO A 235 1.11 10.11 6.96
N ARG A 236 2.12 10.49 7.75
CA ARG A 236 3.50 10.05 7.55
C ARG A 236 3.66 8.56 7.81
N LEU A 237 3.12 8.04 8.92
CA LEU A 237 3.14 6.62 9.23
C LEU A 237 2.43 5.83 8.12
N TYR A 238 1.26 6.30 7.66
CA TYR A 238 0.51 5.72 6.56
C TYR A 238 1.32 5.67 5.26
N ALA A 239 1.86 6.80 4.83
CA ALA A 239 2.63 6.90 3.59
C ALA A 239 3.90 6.04 3.63
N THR A 240 4.65 6.07 4.75
CA THR A 240 5.88 5.29 4.89
C THR A 240 5.60 3.79 4.94
N PHE A 241 4.54 3.38 5.63
CA PHE A 241 4.10 1.99 5.66
C PHE A 241 3.76 1.47 4.25
N LEU A 242 2.95 2.21 3.50
CA LEU A 242 2.59 1.81 2.14
C LEU A 242 3.80 1.77 1.20
N LEU A 243 4.74 2.70 1.38
CA LEU A 243 5.97 2.69 0.60
C LEU A 243 6.87 1.52 0.96
N TRP A 244 7.02 1.21 2.26
CA TRP A 244 7.72 0.01 2.69
C TRP A 244 7.13 -1.23 2.03
N LEU A 245 5.81 -1.39 2.10
CA LEU A 245 5.13 -2.54 1.52
C LEU A 245 5.37 -2.68 0.01
N LEU A 246 5.36 -1.56 -0.72
CA LEU A 246 5.67 -1.57 -2.16
C LEU A 246 7.15 -1.86 -2.43
N ALA A 247 8.06 -1.36 -1.58
CA ALA A 247 9.50 -1.60 -1.72
C ALA A 247 9.82 -3.08 -1.46
N GLU A 248 9.21 -3.66 -0.44
CA GLU A 248 9.35 -5.07 -0.08
C GLU A 248 8.89 -5.99 -1.22
N LEU A 249 7.72 -5.70 -1.80
CA LEU A 249 7.23 -6.41 -2.98
C LEU A 249 8.19 -6.29 -4.16
N PHE A 250 8.78 -5.12 -4.34
CA PHE A 250 9.75 -4.91 -5.41
C PHE A 250 11.03 -5.72 -5.18
N GLU A 251 11.50 -5.86 -3.96
CA GLU A 251 12.72 -6.59 -3.62
C GLU A 251 12.51 -8.11 -3.68
N GLU A 252 11.43 -8.62 -3.08
CA GLU A 252 11.19 -10.06 -2.98
C GLU A 252 10.67 -10.71 -4.26
N LEU A 253 9.85 -10.00 -5.06
CA LEU A 253 9.24 -10.62 -6.22
C LEU A 253 10.24 -10.75 -7.38
N PRO A 254 10.30 -11.92 -8.06
CA PRO A 254 11.09 -12.09 -9.26
C PRO A 254 10.49 -11.32 -10.44
N GLU A 255 11.33 -10.89 -11.37
CA GLU A 255 10.87 -10.34 -12.64
C GLU A 255 10.22 -11.43 -13.48
N ILE A 256 9.02 -11.15 -14.02
CA ILE A 256 8.25 -12.12 -14.82
C ILE A 256 7.85 -11.57 -16.19
N GLY A 257 8.20 -10.32 -16.49
CA GLY A 257 7.85 -9.66 -17.75
C GLY A 257 6.37 -9.27 -17.83
N ASP A 258 5.73 -9.54 -18.97
CA ASP A 258 4.31 -9.25 -19.22
C ASP A 258 3.47 -10.55 -19.04
N PRO A 259 2.91 -10.82 -17.86
CA PRO A 259 2.07 -11.99 -17.62
C PRO A 259 0.66 -11.81 -18.20
N ASP A 260 -0.07 -12.93 -18.41
CA ASP A 260 -1.46 -12.92 -18.90
C ASP A 260 -2.42 -12.22 -17.94
N LYS A 261 -2.08 -12.16 -16.64
CA LYS A 261 -2.79 -11.42 -15.59
C LYS A 261 -1.81 -10.97 -14.49
N PRO A 262 -2.12 -9.91 -13.74
CA PRO A 262 -1.29 -9.50 -12.60
C PRO A 262 -1.13 -10.60 -11.55
N ARG A 263 0.00 -10.61 -10.86
CA ARG A 263 0.22 -11.44 -9.67
C ARG A 263 -0.45 -10.85 -8.43
N LEU A 264 -0.58 -9.54 -8.40
CA LEU A 264 -1.18 -8.79 -7.31
C LEU A 264 -1.60 -7.40 -7.82
N VAL A 265 -2.71 -6.89 -7.32
CA VAL A 265 -3.16 -5.52 -7.61
C VAL A 265 -3.31 -4.75 -6.32
N PHE A 266 -2.75 -3.54 -6.30
CA PHE A 266 -2.88 -2.59 -5.20
C PHE A 266 -3.85 -1.46 -5.54
N PHE A 267 -4.74 -1.16 -4.59
CA PHE A 267 -5.56 0.05 -4.62
C PHE A 267 -5.17 0.97 -3.46
N PHE A 268 -4.74 2.17 -3.78
CA PHE A 268 -4.46 3.22 -2.81
C PHE A 268 -5.58 4.24 -2.83
N ASP A 269 -6.51 4.11 -1.88
CA ASP A 269 -7.54 5.14 -1.69
C ASP A 269 -6.93 6.41 -1.07
N GLU A 270 -7.52 7.55 -1.40
CA GLU A 270 -7.03 8.89 -1.05
C GLU A 270 -5.52 9.08 -1.37
N ALA A 271 -5.13 8.69 -2.57
CA ALA A 271 -3.74 8.63 -3.02
C ALA A 271 -2.97 9.95 -2.85
N HIS A 272 -3.68 11.09 -2.77
CA HIS A 272 -3.07 12.39 -2.49
C HIS A 272 -2.24 12.41 -1.18
N LEU A 273 -2.55 11.53 -0.22
CA LEU A 273 -1.82 11.43 1.04
C LEU A 273 -0.40 10.86 0.89
N LEU A 274 -0.15 10.10 -0.17
CA LEU A 274 1.19 9.59 -0.48
C LEU A 274 2.11 10.69 -1.02
N PHE A 275 1.52 11.75 -1.59
CA PHE A 275 2.26 12.77 -2.34
C PHE A 275 2.25 14.14 -1.65
N ARG A 276 1.21 14.44 -0.86
CA ARG A 276 1.10 15.72 -0.17
C ARG A 276 2.18 15.83 0.91
N ASP A 277 2.92 16.95 0.87
CA ASP A 277 3.97 17.27 1.84
C ASP A 277 5.06 16.18 1.98
N ALA A 278 5.13 15.27 1.01
CA ALA A 278 6.11 14.21 1.00
C ALA A 278 7.51 14.78 0.68
N PRO A 279 8.56 14.39 1.43
CA PRO A 279 9.92 14.77 1.10
C PRO A 279 10.31 14.30 -0.31
N LYS A 280 11.17 15.09 -1.00
CA LYS A 280 11.57 14.78 -2.38
C LYS A 280 12.11 13.36 -2.56
N ALA A 281 12.95 12.89 -1.65
CA ALA A 281 13.49 11.53 -1.69
C ALA A 281 12.41 10.43 -1.56
N LEU A 282 11.33 10.70 -0.82
CA LEU A 282 10.19 9.79 -0.73
C LEU A 282 9.43 9.74 -2.06
N LEU A 283 9.18 10.90 -2.68
CA LEU A 283 8.53 10.98 -4.00
C LEU A 283 9.36 10.22 -5.06
N GLU A 284 10.67 10.44 -5.10
CA GLU A 284 11.57 9.75 -6.01
C GLU A 284 11.53 8.22 -5.82
N LYS A 285 11.43 7.74 -4.57
CA LYS A 285 11.30 6.31 -4.28
C LYS A 285 9.94 5.76 -4.75
N VAL A 286 8.84 6.47 -4.51
CA VAL A 286 7.50 6.08 -5.03
C VAL A 286 7.53 6.01 -6.55
N GLU A 287 8.06 7.02 -7.23
CA GLU A 287 8.19 7.07 -8.68
C GLU A 287 9.02 5.90 -9.22
N GLN A 288 10.14 5.61 -8.56
CA GLN A 288 11.01 4.48 -8.91
C GLN A 288 10.26 3.15 -8.78
N VAL A 289 9.62 2.91 -7.64
CA VAL A 289 8.89 1.67 -7.38
C VAL A 289 7.74 1.51 -8.37
N VAL A 290 6.90 2.53 -8.57
CA VAL A 290 5.78 2.49 -9.53
C VAL A 290 6.26 2.17 -10.94
N ARG A 291 7.39 2.74 -11.37
CA ARG A 291 7.94 2.46 -12.70
C ARG A 291 8.45 1.03 -12.86
N LEU A 292 9.03 0.45 -11.83
CA LEU A 292 9.75 -0.82 -11.91
C LEU A 292 8.90 -2.03 -11.50
N ILE A 293 7.95 -1.87 -10.60
CA ILE A 293 7.17 -3.00 -10.03
C ILE A 293 6.27 -3.69 -11.06
N ARG A 294 6.02 -3.02 -12.19
CA ARG A 294 5.30 -3.60 -13.32
C ARG A 294 6.00 -4.87 -13.81
N SER A 295 7.33 -4.89 -13.90
CA SER A 295 8.11 -6.07 -14.36
C SER A 295 7.96 -7.27 -13.41
N LYS A 296 7.53 -7.03 -12.17
CA LYS A 296 7.20 -8.05 -11.15
C LYS A 296 5.75 -8.56 -11.27
N GLY A 297 4.98 -8.04 -12.24
CA GLY A 297 3.58 -8.41 -12.45
C GLY A 297 2.60 -7.74 -11.48
N VAL A 298 2.99 -6.66 -10.80
CA VAL A 298 2.14 -5.95 -9.84
C VAL A 298 1.49 -4.74 -10.50
N GLY A 299 0.16 -4.61 -10.36
CA GLY A 299 -0.61 -3.43 -10.78
C GLY A 299 -0.88 -2.50 -9.61
N ILE A 300 -0.66 -1.19 -9.79
CA ILE A 300 -0.97 -0.17 -8.78
C ILE A 300 -2.06 0.75 -9.33
N TYR A 301 -3.12 0.95 -8.55
CA TYR A 301 -4.24 1.81 -8.90
C TYR A 301 -4.40 2.89 -7.83
N PHE A 302 -4.20 4.13 -8.22
CA PHE A 302 -4.41 5.28 -7.36
C PHE A 302 -5.85 5.76 -7.45
N VAL A 303 -6.48 5.96 -6.31
CA VAL A 303 -7.84 6.49 -6.20
C VAL A 303 -7.77 7.88 -5.57
N THR A 304 -8.23 8.90 -6.28
CA THR A 304 -8.15 10.30 -5.81
C THR A 304 -9.37 11.11 -6.24
N GLN A 305 -9.59 12.23 -5.56
CA GLN A 305 -10.65 13.17 -5.92
C GLN A 305 -10.22 14.10 -7.07
N ASN A 306 -8.92 14.37 -7.19
CA ASN A 306 -8.39 15.25 -8.21
C ASN A 306 -7.14 14.60 -8.85
N PRO A 307 -7.09 14.37 -10.16
CA PRO A 307 -5.90 13.86 -10.85
C PRO A 307 -4.62 14.68 -10.59
N ALA A 308 -4.75 16.00 -10.41
CA ALA A 308 -3.61 16.88 -10.14
C ALA A 308 -2.93 16.67 -8.78
N ASP A 309 -3.53 15.86 -7.91
CA ASP A 309 -2.91 15.47 -6.63
C ASP A 309 -1.74 14.47 -6.82
N ILE A 310 -1.63 13.87 -8.00
CA ILE A 310 -0.61 12.87 -8.33
C ILE A 310 0.44 13.53 -9.22
N PRO A 311 1.74 13.38 -8.93
CA PRO A 311 2.81 13.93 -9.74
C PRO A 311 2.75 13.48 -11.20
N ASP A 312 3.07 14.36 -12.15
CA ASP A 312 3.04 14.08 -13.58
C ASP A 312 3.92 12.88 -13.97
N THR A 313 5.04 12.69 -13.28
CA THR A 313 5.96 11.56 -13.46
C THR A 313 5.29 10.23 -13.15
N VAL A 314 4.45 10.17 -12.11
CA VAL A 314 3.64 9.00 -11.75
C VAL A 314 2.45 8.87 -12.70
N LEU A 315 1.73 9.97 -12.99
CA LEU A 315 0.59 9.96 -13.93
C LEU A 315 0.97 9.39 -15.30
N ALA A 316 2.20 9.67 -15.77
CA ALA A 316 2.71 9.15 -17.03
C ALA A 316 2.86 7.62 -17.07
N GLN A 317 2.93 6.96 -15.90
CA GLN A 317 3.02 5.49 -15.79
C GLN A 317 1.65 4.80 -15.74
N LEU A 318 0.55 5.56 -15.54
CA LEU A 318 -0.79 5.02 -15.35
C LEU A 318 -1.48 4.78 -16.68
N GLY A 319 -1.42 3.54 -17.17
CA GLY A 319 -1.98 3.13 -18.46
C GLY A 319 -3.51 3.00 -18.46
N ASN A 320 -4.12 2.67 -17.32
CA ASN A 320 -5.58 2.50 -17.20
C ASN A 320 -6.16 3.72 -16.47
N ARG A 321 -7.21 4.34 -17.04
CA ARG A 321 -7.82 5.55 -16.46
C ARG A 321 -9.32 5.43 -16.38
N PHE A 322 -9.86 5.56 -15.17
CA PHE A 322 -11.29 5.58 -14.87
C PHE A 322 -11.64 6.97 -14.32
N GLN A 323 -12.33 7.76 -15.11
CA GLN A 323 -12.68 9.10 -14.70
C GLN A 323 -14.19 9.23 -14.47
N HIS A 324 -14.55 9.56 -13.25
CA HIS A 324 -15.88 10.00 -12.86
C HIS A 324 -16.01 11.51 -13.00
N ALA A 325 -17.19 12.04 -12.72
CA ALA A 325 -17.41 13.47 -12.73
C ALA A 325 -16.45 14.19 -11.77
N LEU A 326 -15.75 15.18 -12.27
CA LEU A 326 -14.95 16.11 -11.49
C LEU A 326 -15.81 17.32 -11.13
N ARG A 327 -15.50 17.99 -10.01
CA ARG A 327 -16.11 19.31 -9.75
C ARG A 327 -15.49 20.30 -10.71
N ALA A 328 -16.35 21.07 -11.40
CA ALA A 328 -15.89 22.26 -12.09
C ALA A 328 -15.44 23.29 -11.02
N TYR A 329 -14.28 23.87 -11.22
CA TYR A 329 -13.84 25.05 -10.48
C TYR A 329 -14.36 26.29 -11.17
#